data_69068261b1c6a1e6a0749468a8a98f6e
#
_entry.id   69068261b1c6a1e6a0749468a8a98f6e
#
_cell.length_a   1.000
_cell.length_b   1.000
_cell.length_c   1.000
_cell.angle_alpha   90.00
_cell.angle_beta   90.00
_cell.angle_gamma   90.00
#
_symmetry.space_group_name_H-M   'P 1'
#
loop_
_entity.id
_entity.type
_entity.pdbx_description
1 polymer ?
#
loop_
_entity_poly.entity_id
_entity_poly.type
_entity_poly.pdbx_seq_one_letter_code
_entity_poly.pdbx_strand_id
1 'polypeptide(L)'
;PVEKIVKVGTKKVKHSADTTPNGVKSKGGYSVGDTISGRYTHYCACAICNGNSRGITTSGKRIKNGMSNPYYVACNWLPLGSVIEVDGTNYTVVDRGGSGLSRKGRIDIFTPEGHKACYKYGTGSCKIKIVRLGW
;
A
#
# COMPACT_ATOMS: atom_id res chain seq x y z
N PRO A 1 -9.16 19.52 -25.07
CA PRO A 1 -10.27 18.71 -25.44
C PRO A 1 -10.56 17.55 -24.54
N VAL A 2 -11.49 16.81 -24.98
CA VAL A 2 -12.03 15.68 -24.24
C VAL A 2 -10.94 14.75 -23.71
N GLU A 3 -9.97 14.49 -24.50
CA GLU A 3 -8.91 13.54 -24.13
C GLU A 3 -8.18 13.95 -22.87
N LYS A 4 -8.19 15.22 -22.54
CA LYS A 4 -7.48 15.68 -21.34
C LYS A 4 -8.08 15.12 -20.06
N ILE A 5 -9.37 15.01 -20.02
CA ILE A 5 -10.07 14.52 -18.83
C ILE A 5 -9.71 13.05 -18.60
N VAL A 6 -9.70 12.28 -19.65
CA VAL A 6 -9.35 10.87 -19.57
C VAL A 6 -7.90 10.70 -19.14
N LYS A 7 -7.04 11.58 -19.61
CA LYS A 7 -5.62 11.50 -19.32
C LYS A 7 -5.29 11.64 -17.85
N VAL A 8 -6.07 12.41 -17.10
CA VAL A 8 -5.82 12.58 -15.70
C VAL A 8 -5.87 11.24 -14.96
N GLY A 9 -6.89 10.45 -15.23
CA GLY A 9 -6.99 9.12 -14.66
C GLY A 9 -5.86 8.21 -15.11
N THR A 10 -5.48 8.31 -16.37
CA THR A 10 -4.39 7.51 -16.93
C THR A 10 -3.07 7.80 -16.24
N LYS A 11 -2.80 9.06 -15.94
CA LYS A 11 -1.57 9.42 -15.26
C LYS A 11 -1.47 8.79 -13.87
N LYS A 12 -2.56 8.77 -13.14
CA LYS A 12 -2.57 8.15 -11.82
C LYS A 12 -2.24 6.67 -11.90
N VAL A 13 -2.78 5.98 -12.88
CA VAL A 13 -2.54 4.56 -13.08
C VAL A 13 -1.07 4.27 -13.34
N LYS A 14 -0.39 5.14 -14.09
CA LYS A 14 1.03 4.95 -14.39
C LYS A 14 1.92 4.89 -13.16
N HIS A 15 1.51 5.55 -12.09
CA HIS A 15 2.35 5.72 -10.90
C HIS A 15 1.85 4.93 -9.71
N SER A 16 0.98 3.95 -9.93
CA SER A 16 0.46 3.13 -8.86
C SER A 16 0.83 1.66 -9.07
N ALA A 17 0.45 0.83 -8.11
CA ALA A 17 0.74 -0.59 -8.15
C ALA A 17 0.08 -1.28 -9.34
N ASP A 18 0.68 -2.38 -9.77
CA ASP A 18 0.11 -3.23 -10.80
C ASP A 18 -1.18 -3.86 -10.29
N THR A 19 -2.28 -3.62 -10.99
CA THR A 19 -3.60 -4.10 -10.60
C THR A 19 -4.08 -5.26 -11.45
N THR A 20 -3.16 -5.96 -12.12
CA THR A 20 -3.52 -7.08 -12.99
C THR A 20 -4.35 -8.10 -12.21
N PRO A 21 -5.54 -8.46 -12.71
CA PRO A 21 -6.38 -9.44 -12.00
C PRO A 21 -5.71 -10.82 -11.95
N ASN A 22 -5.93 -11.51 -10.84
CA ASN A 22 -5.41 -12.86 -10.66
C ASN A 22 -6.51 -13.92 -10.57
N GLY A 23 -7.76 -13.52 -10.81
CA GLY A 23 -8.90 -14.44 -10.78
C GLY A 23 -9.44 -14.76 -9.39
N VAL A 24 -8.77 -14.32 -8.34
CA VAL A 24 -9.24 -14.55 -6.96
C VAL A 24 -10.28 -13.50 -6.62
N LYS A 25 -11.50 -13.92 -6.28
CA LYS A 25 -12.60 -12.99 -5.97
C LYS A 25 -12.79 -12.78 -4.49
N SER A 26 -12.46 -13.78 -3.68
CA SER A 26 -12.54 -13.64 -2.22
C SER A 26 -11.48 -14.51 -1.56
N LYS A 27 -11.00 -14.06 -0.40
CA LYS A 27 -10.01 -14.80 0.38
C LYS A 27 -9.95 -14.23 1.79
N GLY A 28 -9.92 -15.11 2.77
CA GLY A 28 -9.74 -14.71 4.17
C GLY A 28 -10.84 -13.82 4.73
N GLY A 29 -12.05 -13.94 4.19
CA GLY A 29 -13.16 -13.11 4.64
C GLY A 29 -13.30 -11.79 3.91
N TYR A 30 -12.47 -11.53 2.92
CA TYR A 30 -12.51 -10.30 2.12
C TYR A 30 -12.81 -10.64 0.67
N SER A 31 -13.42 -9.70 -0.03
CA SER A 31 -13.77 -9.85 -1.46
C SER A 31 -13.26 -8.66 -2.25
N VAL A 32 -12.88 -8.92 -3.50
CA VAL A 32 -12.52 -7.85 -4.42
C VAL A 32 -13.73 -6.93 -4.56
N GLY A 33 -13.49 -5.62 -4.43
CA GLY A 33 -14.54 -4.61 -4.46
C GLY A 33 -14.99 -4.15 -3.08
N ASP A 34 -14.62 -4.87 -2.02
CA ASP A 34 -14.96 -4.44 -0.66
C ASP A 34 -14.32 -3.09 -0.36
N THR A 35 -15.08 -2.23 0.33
CA THR A 35 -14.59 -0.95 0.81
C THR A 35 -14.59 -0.97 2.33
N ILE A 36 -13.47 -0.62 2.91
CA ILE A 36 -13.25 -0.72 4.35
C ILE A 36 -12.79 0.63 4.86
N SER A 37 -13.42 1.12 5.93
CA SER A 37 -12.95 2.31 6.63
C SER A 37 -11.72 1.95 7.44
N GLY A 38 -10.65 2.71 7.28
CA GLY A 38 -9.39 2.40 7.94
C GLY A 38 -8.58 3.62 8.31
N ARG A 39 -7.37 3.36 8.75
CA ARG A 39 -6.39 4.39 9.09
C ARG A 39 -5.04 4.02 8.52
N TYR A 40 -4.34 5.03 8.03
CA TYR A 40 -2.99 4.85 7.49
C TYR A 40 -1.96 5.49 8.40
N THR A 41 -0.78 4.91 8.39
CA THR A 41 0.45 5.49 8.90
C THR A 41 1.47 5.43 7.78
N HIS A 42 2.65 5.99 8.01
CA HIS A 42 3.74 5.97 7.02
C HIS A 42 5.01 5.44 7.66
N TYR A 43 5.78 4.67 6.90
CA TYR A 43 7.09 4.19 7.34
C TYR A 43 8.10 4.32 6.21
N CYS A 44 9.38 4.27 6.55
CA CYS A 44 10.47 4.28 5.58
C CYS A 44 11.40 3.09 5.83
N ALA A 45 12.42 2.95 5.00
CA ALA A 45 13.33 1.82 5.06
C ALA A 45 14.43 1.97 6.13
N CYS A 46 14.35 2.99 6.99
CA CYS A 46 15.33 3.16 8.05
C CYS A 46 15.09 2.19 9.21
N ALA A 47 16.11 1.99 10.04
CA ALA A 47 16.03 1.04 11.17
C ALA A 47 14.93 1.40 12.16
N ILE A 48 14.67 2.69 12.37
CA ILE A 48 13.66 3.15 13.33
C ILE A 48 12.26 2.75 12.87
N CYS A 49 11.93 3.01 11.60
CA CYS A 49 10.61 2.70 11.07
C CYS A 49 10.41 1.21 10.79
N ASN A 50 11.46 0.54 10.31
CA ASN A 50 11.36 -0.82 9.78
C ASN A 50 11.92 -1.88 10.73
N GLY A 51 12.44 -1.49 11.87
CA GLY A 51 13.03 -2.41 12.85
C GLY A 51 14.42 -2.89 12.49
N ASN A 52 14.87 -2.68 11.25
CA ASN A 52 16.22 -3.00 10.82
C ASN A 52 16.48 -2.23 9.52
N SER A 53 17.74 -2.21 9.09
CA SER A 53 18.16 -1.48 7.90
C SER A 53 18.40 -2.37 6.67
N ARG A 54 17.98 -3.63 6.72
CA ARG A 54 18.22 -4.56 5.61
C ARG A 54 17.41 -4.21 4.36
N GLY A 55 16.29 -3.53 4.51
CA GLY A 55 15.51 -3.08 3.36
C GLY A 55 14.82 -4.21 2.59
N ILE A 56 14.44 -5.28 3.28
CA ILE A 56 13.73 -6.40 2.66
C ILE A 56 12.39 -6.57 3.37
N THR A 57 11.30 -6.56 2.60
CA THR A 57 9.96 -6.77 3.12
C THR A 57 9.68 -8.25 3.33
N THR A 58 8.59 -8.56 4.01
CA THR A 58 8.16 -9.95 4.24
C THR A 58 7.98 -10.73 2.94
N SER A 59 7.53 -10.06 1.89
CA SER A 59 7.34 -10.69 0.57
C SER A 59 8.66 -10.88 -0.20
N GLY A 60 9.77 -10.36 0.31
CA GLY A 60 11.06 -10.39 -0.37
C GLY A 60 11.33 -9.20 -1.26
N LYS A 61 10.40 -8.26 -1.37
CA LYS A 61 10.62 -7.05 -2.14
C LYS A 61 11.58 -6.13 -1.40
N ARG A 62 12.48 -5.50 -2.15
CA ARG A 62 13.45 -4.58 -1.55
C ARG A 62 12.89 -3.18 -1.45
N ILE A 63 13.23 -2.51 -0.35
CA ILE A 63 12.88 -1.10 -0.14
C ILE A 63 14.14 -0.35 0.26
N LYS A 64 14.20 0.91 -0.15
CA LYS A 64 15.33 1.79 0.15
C LYS A 64 14.85 3.23 0.14
N ASN A 65 15.26 4.02 1.11
CA ASN A 65 14.96 5.44 1.09
C ASN A 65 15.65 6.09 -0.11
N GLY A 66 14.92 6.95 -0.80
CA GLY A 66 15.41 7.60 -2.01
C GLY A 66 15.10 6.87 -3.31
N MET A 67 14.55 5.66 -3.23
CA MET A 67 14.14 4.96 -4.45
C MET A 67 12.86 5.58 -5.04
N SER A 68 12.59 5.28 -6.29
CA SER A 68 11.30 5.64 -6.88
C SER A 68 10.18 4.96 -6.11
N ASN A 69 9.07 5.66 -5.91
CA ASN A 69 7.97 5.13 -5.11
C ASN A 69 7.40 3.86 -5.75
N PRO A 70 7.51 2.70 -5.11
CA PRO A 70 6.95 1.45 -5.64
C PRO A 70 5.49 1.24 -5.24
N TYR A 71 4.92 2.14 -4.45
CA TYR A 71 3.54 2.05 -3.95
C TYR A 71 3.31 0.76 -3.16
N TYR A 72 4.13 0.58 -2.13
CA TYR A 72 4.05 -0.56 -1.22
C TYR A 72 3.36 -0.19 0.08
N VAL A 73 2.72 -1.17 0.69
CA VAL A 73 2.04 -1.00 1.97
C VAL A 73 2.23 -2.25 2.82
N ALA A 74 2.24 -2.07 4.13
CA ALA A 74 2.30 -3.16 5.09
C ALA A 74 0.96 -3.28 5.81
N CYS A 75 0.50 -4.50 5.97
CA CYS A 75 -0.64 -4.81 6.85
C CYS A 75 -0.64 -6.32 7.12
N ASN A 76 -1.38 -6.73 8.15
CA ASN A 76 -1.39 -8.14 8.55
C ASN A 76 -2.71 -8.86 8.24
N TRP A 77 -3.69 -8.13 7.69
CA TRP A 77 -5.05 -8.68 7.52
C TRP A 77 -5.41 -9.01 6.07
N LEU A 78 -4.49 -8.77 5.13
CA LEU A 78 -4.67 -9.14 3.71
C LEU A 78 -3.53 -10.03 3.25
N PRO A 79 -3.75 -10.91 2.26
CA PRO A 79 -2.66 -11.72 1.70
C PRO A 79 -1.58 -10.83 1.07
N LEU A 80 -0.34 -11.27 1.15
CA LEU A 80 0.74 -10.59 0.42
C LEU A 80 0.41 -10.62 -1.08
N GLY A 81 0.71 -9.51 -1.76
CA GLY A 81 0.38 -9.34 -3.17
C GLY A 81 -0.98 -8.70 -3.42
N SER A 82 -1.80 -8.57 -2.39
CA SER A 82 -3.08 -7.86 -2.53
C SER A 82 -2.83 -6.42 -2.95
N VAL A 83 -3.76 -5.87 -3.74
CA VAL A 83 -3.73 -4.46 -4.14
C VAL A 83 -4.92 -3.76 -3.54
N ILE A 84 -4.66 -2.63 -2.92
CA ILE A 84 -5.70 -1.79 -2.34
C ILE A 84 -5.63 -0.39 -2.94
N GLU A 85 -6.78 0.23 -3.08
CA GLU A 85 -6.89 1.62 -3.52
C GLU A 85 -7.17 2.49 -2.30
N VAL A 86 -6.33 3.50 -2.09
CA VAL A 86 -6.50 4.47 -1.01
C VAL A 86 -6.41 5.86 -1.63
N ASP A 87 -7.51 6.61 -1.55
CA ASP A 87 -7.59 7.97 -2.09
C ASP A 87 -7.16 8.05 -3.57
N GLY A 88 -7.57 7.08 -4.36
CA GLY A 88 -7.29 7.06 -5.79
C GLY A 88 -5.92 6.51 -6.18
N THR A 89 -5.14 6.04 -5.22
CA THR A 89 -3.81 5.46 -5.48
C THR A 89 -3.82 3.98 -5.10
N ASN A 90 -3.28 3.14 -5.96
CA ASN A 90 -3.20 1.70 -5.73
C ASN A 90 -1.86 1.34 -5.09
N TYR A 91 -1.93 0.52 -4.04
CA TYR A 91 -0.74 0.04 -3.32
C TYR A 91 -0.75 -1.49 -3.28
N THR A 92 0.43 -2.10 -3.32
CA THR A 92 0.59 -3.55 -3.17
C THR A 92 0.99 -3.89 -1.75
N VAL A 93 0.31 -4.86 -1.16
CA VAL A 93 0.65 -5.37 0.17
C VAL A 93 1.88 -6.27 0.02
N VAL A 94 3.03 -5.80 0.50
CA VAL A 94 4.29 -6.52 0.37
C VAL A 94 4.93 -6.84 1.70
N ASP A 95 4.40 -6.30 2.79
CA ASP A 95 5.07 -6.40 4.09
C ASP A 95 4.07 -6.63 5.21
N ARG A 96 4.61 -7.07 6.33
CA ARG A 96 3.88 -7.24 7.58
C ARG A 96 4.47 -6.30 8.62
N GLY A 97 3.69 -5.98 9.62
CA GLY A 97 4.14 -5.10 10.69
C GLY A 97 3.72 -5.60 12.05
N GLY A 98 3.79 -4.71 13.04
CA GLY A 98 3.43 -5.03 14.41
C GLY A 98 1.96 -5.36 14.58
N SER A 99 1.60 -5.71 15.81
CA SER A 99 0.23 -6.15 16.13
C SER A 99 -0.83 -5.11 15.79
N GLY A 100 -0.47 -3.81 15.78
CA GLY A 100 -1.41 -2.77 15.38
C GLY A 100 -1.93 -2.92 13.96
N LEU A 101 -1.12 -3.49 13.07
CA LEU A 101 -1.50 -3.72 11.67
C LEU A 101 -2.34 -4.97 11.48
N SER A 102 -2.57 -5.73 12.54
CA SER A 102 -3.45 -6.90 12.49
C SER A 102 -4.93 -6.52 12.56
N ARG A 103 -5.23 -5.31 12.93
CA ARG A 103 -6.60 -4.80 12.95
C ARG A 103 -7.06 -4.54 11.51
N LYS A 104 -8.29 -4.95 11.22
CA LYS A 104 -8.90 -4.66 9.93
C LYS A 104 -8.86 -3.15 9.66
N GLY A 105 -8.41 -2.80 8.47
CA GLY A 105 -8.36 -1.39 8.05
C GLY A 105 -7.08 -0.64 8.42
N ARG A 106 -6.15 -1.25 9.17
CA ARG A 106 -4.91 -0.59 9.52
C ARG A 106 -3.84 -0.90 8.48
N ILE A 107 -3.22 0.15 7.93
CA ILE A 107 -2.17 0.03 6.92
C ILE A 107 -1.03 0.98 7.23
N ASP A 108 0.16 0.61 6.78
CA ASP A 108 1.37 1.42 6.95
C ASP A 108 2.00 1.58 5.57
N ILE A 109 2.01 2.81 5.07
CA ILE A 109 2.41 3.11 3.70
C ILE A 109 3.91 3.36 3.64
N PHE A 110 4.60 2.64 2.76
CA PHE A 110 6.02 2.85 2.55
C PHE A 110 6.28 4.22 1.93
N THR A 111 7.21 4.96 2.53
CA THR A 111 7.52 6.33 2.18
C THR A 111 8.99 6.43 1.79
N PRO A 112 9.31 6.34 0.47
CA PRO A 112 10.72 6.35 0.05
C PRO A 112 11.42 7.68 0.28
N GLU A 113 10.67 8.75 0.53
CA GLU A 113 11.24 10.06 0.82
C GLU A 113 11.97 10.11 2.17
N GLY A 114 11.77 9.10 3.03
CA GLY A 114 12.53 8.94 4.24
C GLY A 114 11.80 9.28 5.52
N HIS A 115 12.52 9.20 6.63
CA HIS A 115 11.94 9.28 7.97
C HIS A 115 11.20 10.58 8.23
N LYS A 116 11.76 11.71 7.82
CA LYS A 116 11.13 13.02 8.03
C LYS A 116 9.82 13.13 7.25
N ALA A 117 9.77 12.56 6.06
CA ALA A 117 8.55 12.58 5.26
C ALA A 117 7.44 11.76 5.91
N CYS A 118 7.78 10.70 6.63
CA CYS A 118 6.80 9.91 7.38
C CYS A 118 6.07 10.77 8.40
N TYR A 119 6.78 11.63 9.12
CA TYR A 119 6.15 12.56 10.04
C TYR A 119 5.33 13.62 9.33
N LYS A 120 5.83 14.10 8.20
CA LYS A 120 5.14 15.12 7.42
C LYS A 120 3.80 14.62 6.90
N TYR A 121 3.77 13.41 6.38
CA TYR A 121 2.54 12.82 5.85
C TYR A 121 1.61 12.33 6.96
N GLY A 122 2.19 11.94 8.10
CA GLY A 122 1.46 11.64 9.31
C GLY A 122 0.56 10.43 9.22
N THR A 123 -0.57 10.52 9.89
CA THR A 123 -1.57 9.47 9.94
C THR A 123 -2.93 10.07 9.65
N GLY A 124 -3.88 9.23 9.25
CA GLY A 124 -5.22 9.72 9.00
C GLY A 124 -6.20 8.60 8.74
N SER A 125 -7.47 8.99 8.65
CA SER A 125 -8.54 8.09 8.26
C SER A 125 -8.56 7.95 6.75
N CYS A 126 -8.98 6.79 6.24
CA CYS A 126 -9.05 6.56 4.82
C CYS A 126 -10.12 5.51 4.49
N LYS A 127 -10.47 5.44 3.21
CA LYS A 127 -11.27 4.35 2.67
C LYS A 127 -10.36 3.46 1.85
N ILE A 128 -10.43 2.17 2.12
CA ILE A 128 -9.60 1.17 1.46
C ILE A 128 -10.49 0.31 0.60
N LYS A 129 -10.24 0.30 -0.70
CA LYS A 129 -10.96 -0.56 -1.63
C LYS A 129 -10.05 -1.72 -2.04
N ILE A 130 -10.54 -2.93 -1.93
CA ILE A 130 -9.77 -4.12 -2.32
C ILE A 130 -9.88 -4.30 -3.83
N VAL A 131 -8.74 -4.23 -4.51
CA VAL A 131 -8.65 -4.32 -5.96
C VAL A 131 -8.23 -5.72 -6.39
N ARG A 132 -7.34 -6.35 -5.62
CA ARG A 132 -6.85 -7.69 -5.90
C ARG A 132 -6.49 -8.38 -4.58
N LEU A 133 -6.71 -9.68 -4.49
CA LEU A 133 -6.39 -10.49 -3.31
C LEU A 133 -5.25 -11.45 -3.63
N GLY A 134 -4.05 -11.13 -3.14
CA GLY A 134 -2.83 -11.89 -3.43
C GLY A 134 -2.24 -11.57 -4.79
N TRP A 135 -1.19 -12.30 -5.13
CA TRP A 135 -0.46 -12.12 -6.41
C TRP A 135 -1.26 -12.61 -7.60
#